data_eb9d30a7cb8388a5277b00b4c35f4b61
#
_entry.id   eb9d30a7cb8388a5277b00b4c35f4b61
#
_cell.length_a   1.000
_cell.length_b   1.000
_cell.length_c   1.000
_cell.angle_alpha   90.00
_cell.angle_beta   90.00
_cell.angle_gamma   90.00
#
_symmetry.space_group_name_H-M   'P 1'
#
loop_
_entity.id
_entity.type
_entity.pdbx_description
1 polymer ?
#
loop_
_entity_poly.entity_id
_entity_poly.type
_entity_poly.pdbx_seq_one_letter_code
_entity_poly.pdbx_strand_id
1 'polypeptide(L)'
;NESEQIFDKMVTEKGADSMLAVCHIDGNSMGIHIREKIEGICDYGEAMKRMREISKEISDTFRSVFDGMAAFMDELSAKVRKDSKNKLYREIIVAGDDITFVCNAKLAIPAVKYFLEHIGDEKDYSACGGIAYFNSHFPFSDAYQVAEACCSMAKKRAKNKERRGKNE
;
A
#
# COMPACT_ATOMS: atom_id res chain seq x y z
N ASN A 1 4.78 -25.73 8.19
CA ASN A 1 4.78 -25.01 6.90
C ASN A 1 5.64 -23.75 7.06
N GLU A 2 6.62 -23.50 6.18
CA GLU A 2 7.57 -22.37 6.35
C GLU A 2 6.87 -21.00 6.39
N SER A 3 5.76 -20.84 5.67
CA SER A 3 4.97 -19.61 5.66
C SER A 3 4.28 -19.32 7.00
N GLU A 4 3.78 -20.34 7.70
CA GLU A 4 3.20 -20.19 9.04
C GLU A 4 4.24 -19.73 10.06
N GLN A 5 5.46 -20.26 9.99
CA GLN A 5 6.55 -19.85 10.87
C GLN A 5 6.98 -18.39 10.68
N ILE A 6 6.77 -17.82 9.48
CA ILE A 6 7.12 -16.42 9.21
C ILE A 6 6.12 -15.48 9.89
N PHE A 7 4.82 -15.76 9.79
CA PHE A 7 3.79 -14.94 10.42
C PHE A 7 3.85 -15.02 11.95
N ASP A 8 4.14 -16.18 12.52
CA ASP A 8 4.31 -16.35 13.95
C ASP A 8 5.46 -15.52 14.54
N LYS A 9 6.49 -15.20 13.73
CA LYS A 9 7.59 -14.32 14.15
C LYS A 9 7.21 -12.83 14.15
N MET A 10 6.11 -12.47 13.51
CA MET A 10 5.66 -11.07 13.38
C MET A 10 4.63 -10.69 14.46
N VAL A 11 4.04 -11.65 15.17
CA VAL A 11 3.13 -11.38 16.29
C VAL A 11 3.88 -11.07 17.59
N THR A 12 3.29 -10.23 18.41
CA THR A 12 3.83 -9.84 19.74
C THR A 12 3.08 -10.51 20.89
N GLU A 13 1.87 -10.95 20.65
CA GLU A 13 1.00 -11.67 21.59
C GLU A 13 0.76 -13.11 21.08
N LYS A 14 0.27 -13.99 21.97
CA LYS A 14 -0.02 -15.38 21.65
C LYS A 14 -1.53 -15.67 21.67
N GLY A 15 -1.90 -16.76 21.02
CA GLY A 15 -3.30 -17.23 21.00
C GLY A 15 -4.22 -16.28 20.24
N ALA A 16 -5.38 -15.96 20.80
CA ALA A 16 -6.38 -15.10 20.17
C ALA A 16 -5.89 -13.68 19.87
N ASP A 17 -4.90 -13.21 20.64
CA ASP A 17 -4.33 -11.87 20.49
C ASP A 17 -3.16 -11.81 19.50
N SER A 18 -2.81 -12.92 18.85
CA SER A 18 -1.78 -13.01 17.82
C SER A 18 -2.23 -12.38 16.51
N MET A 19 -2.42 -11.06 16.51
CA MET A 19 -2.99 -10.32 15.39
C MET A 19 -1.94 -9.76 14.45
N LEU A 20 -2.18 -9.97 13.17
CA LEU A 20 -1.51 -9.37 12.04
C LEU A 20 -2.48 -8.47 11.26
N ALA A 21 -1.95 -7.71 10.35
CA ALA A 21 -2.73 -6.98 9.37
C ALA A 21 -2.13 -7.17 7.98
N VAL A 22 -2.98 -7.40 6.99
CA VAL A 22 -2.64 -7.19 5.59
C VAL A 22 -3.11 -5.80 5.19
N CYS A 23 -2.20 -5.05 4.57
CA CYS A 23 -2.44 -3.71 4.07
C CYS A 23 -2.31 -3.72 2.55
N HIS A 24 -3.31 -3.19 1.87
CA HIS A 24 -3.31 -3.01 0.42
C HIS A 24 -3.49 -1.53 0.11
N ILE A 25 -2.56 -0.96 -0.66
CA ILE A 25 -2.54 0.45 -1.07
C ILE A 25 -2.53 0.48 -2.59
N ASP A 26 -3.36 1.33 -3.19
CA ASP A 26 -3.50 1.41 -4.63
C ASP A 26 -3.70 2.87 -5.06
N GLY A 27 -2.94 3.31 -6.05
CA GLY A 27 -2.94 4.67 -6.58
C GLY A 27 -4.29 5.10 -7.16
N ASN A 28 -4.65 6.36 -6.97
CA ASN A 28 -5.90 6.90 -7.48
C ASN A 28 -5.71 7.42 -8.91
N SER A 29 -6.57 6.95 -9.84
CA SER A 29 -6.68 7.50 -11.20
C SER A 29 -5.39 7.45 -12.04
N MET A 30 -4.44 6.53 -11.74
CA MET A 30 -3.17 6.42 -12.46
C MET A 30 -3.35 6.22 -13.96
N GLY A 31 -4.34 5.43 -14.38
CA GLY A 31 -4.66 5.24 -15.80
C GLY A 31 -5.14 6.52 -16.48
N ILE A 32 -5.83 7.41 -15.77
CA ILE A 32 -6.24 8.74 -16.30
C ILE A 32 -5.00 9.62 -16.42
N HIS A 33 -4.16 9.67 -15.39
CA HIS A 33 -2.92 10.43 -15.37
C HIS A 33 -1.99 10.05 -16.54
N ILE A 34 -1.83 8.75 -16.82
CA ILE A 34 -1.05 8.28 -17.97
C ILE A 34 -1.71 8.75 -19.28
N ARG A 35 -3.03 8.59 -19.42
CA ARG A 35 -3.75 8.97 -20.63
C ARG A 35 -3.59 10.47 -20.96
N GLU A 36 -3.78 11.34 -19.97
CA GLU A 36 -3.65 12.79 -20.14
C GLU A 36 -2.24 13.19 -20.59
N LYS A 37 -1.22 12.50 -20.12
CA LYS A 37 0.19 12.78 -20.48
C LYS A 37 0.62 12.26 -21.85
N ILE A 38 -0.14 11.34 -22.47
CA ILE A 38 0.09 10.84 -23.84
C ILE A 38 -0.90 11.40 -24.85
N GLU A 39 -1.91 12.13 -24.40
CA GLU A 39 -2.91 12.75 -25.27
C GLU A 39 -2.24 13.71 -26.26
N GLY A 40 -2.63 13.62 -27.55
CA GLY A 40 -2.07 14.44 -28.63
C GLY A 40 -0.78 13.89 -29.26
N ILE A 41 -0.18 12.83 -28.74
CA ILE A 41 0.96 12.16 -29.40
C ILE A 41 0.44 11.26 -30.52
N CYS A 42 0.66 11.67 -31.78
CA CYS A 42 0.17 10.94 -32.95
C CYS A 42 1.06 9.76 -33.36
N ASP A 43 2.35 9.81 -33.04
CA ASP A 43 3.27 8.70 -33.34
C ASP A 43 3.16 7.59 -32.28
N TYR A 44 2.92 6.36 -32.73
CA TYR A 44 2.74 5.21 -31.85
C TYR A 44 4.02 4.90 -31.04
N GLY A 45 5.19 4.99 -31.67
CA GLY A 45 6.48 4.70 -31.04
C GLY A 45 6.79 5.71 -29.92
N GLU A 46 6.52 6.99 -30.20
CA GLU A 46 6.69 8.07 -29.23
C GLU A 46 5.69 7.93 -28.06
N ALA A 47 4.41 7.64 -28.36
CA ALA A 47 3.40 7.39 -27.33
C ALA A 47 3.77 6.23 -26.42
N MET A 48 4.26 5.12 -26.98
CA MET A 48 4.72 3.95 -26.22
C MET A 48 5.96 4.26 -25.36
N LYS A 49 6.91 5.02 -25.88
CA LYS A 49 8.08 5.47 -25.12
C LYS A 49 7.64 6.33 -23.94
N ARG A 50 6.79 7.32 -24.19
CA ARG A 50 6.28 8.21 -23.14
C ARG A 50 5.50 7.47 -22.07
N MET A 51 4.66 6.51 -22.45
CA MET A 51 3.92 5.68 -21.50
C MET A 51 4.86 4.87 -20.57
N ARG A 52 5.94 4.31 -21.10
CA ARG A 52 6.94 3.58 -20.31
C ARG A 52 7.67 4.50 -19.32
N GLU A 53 8.03 5.72 -19.75
CA GLU A 53 8.66 6.71 -18.89
C GLU A 53 7.76 7.09 -17.72
N ILE A 54 6.46 7.35 -17.98
CA ILE A 54 5.49 7.70 -16.94
C ILE A 54 5.25 6.51 -16.00
N SER A 55 5.10 5.30 -16.53
CA SER A 55 4.91 4.10 -15.72
C SER A 55 6.12 3.84 -14.81
N LYS A 56 7.33 4.08 -15.31
CA LYS A 56 8.55 4.00 -14.52
C LYS A 56 8.58 5.07 -13.43
N GLU A 57 8.23 6.31 -13.75
CA GLU A 57 8.16 7.41 -12.80
C GLU A 57 7.18 7.11 -11.66
N ILE A 58 5.98 6.60 -11.97
CA ILE A 58 4.99 6.16 -10.96
C ILE A 58 5.61 5.07 -10.08
N SER A 59 6.17 4.03 -10.68
CA SER A 59 6.77 2.92 -9.95
C SER A 59 7.91 3.37 -9.02
N ASP A 60 8.80 4.20 -9.51
CA ASP A 60 9.94 4.71 -8.73
C ASP A 60 9.45 5.59 -7.56
N THR A 61 8.42 6.42 -7.77
CA THR A 61 7.84 7.27 -6.73
C THR A 61 7.17 6.45 -5.65
N PHE A 62 6.28 5.50 -6.02
CA PHE A 62 5.61 4.63 -5.05
C PHE A 62 6.60 3.76 -4.28
N ARG A 63 7.64 3.26 -4.95
CA ARG A 63 8.72 2.52 -4.30
C ARG A 63 9.49 3.38 -3.30
N SER A 64 9.84 4.60 -3.64
CA SER A 64 10.56 5.53 -2.75
C SER A 64 9.76 5.82 -1.48
N VAL A 65 8.45 6.08 -1.61
CA VAL A 65 7.57 6.31 -0.45
C VAL A 65 7.42 5.04 0.38
N PHE A 66 7.35 3.86 -0.26
CA PHE A 66 7.33 2.58 0.45
C PHE A 66 8.61 2.34 1.25
N ASP A 67 9.77 2.62 0.68
CA ASP A 67 11.06 2.47 1.36
C ASP A 67 11.16 3.40 2.58
N GLY A 68 10.64 4.63 2.48
CA GLY A 68 10.50 5.54 3.62
C GLY A 68 9.55 5.00 4.70
N MET A 69 8.40 4.46 4.29
CA MET A 69 7.46 3.79 5.20
C MET A 69 8.09 2.57 5.88
N ALA A 70 8.90 1.79 5.15
CA ALA A 70 9.60 0.63 5.68
C ALA A 70 10.58 1.04 6.79
N ALA A 71 11.35 2.11 6.58
CA ALA A 71 12.23 2.67 7.60
C ALA A 71 11.45 3.15 8.83
N PHE A 72 10.33 3.82 8.63
CA PHE A 72 9.41 4.23 9.70
C PHE A 72 8.85 3.03 10.48
N MET A 73 8.47 1.94 9.79
CA MET A 73 8.03 0.69 10.45
C MET A 73 9.17 0.03 11.24
N ASP A 74 10.41 0.09 10.78
CA ASP A 74 11.57 -0.42 11.54
C ASP A 74 11.75 0.35 12.85
N GLU A 75 11.60 1.68 12.85
CA GLU A 75 11.64 2.50 14.07
C GLU A 75 10.48 2.18 15.03
N LEU A 76 9.26 2.01 14.52
CA LEU A 76 8.10 1.62 15.33
C LEU A 76 8.25 0.21 15.90
N SER A 77 8.80 -0.72 15.13
CA SER A 77 9.03 -2.10 15.55
C SER A 77 9.93 -2.16 16.77
N ALA A 78 10.97 -1.33 16.82
CA ALA A 78 11.87 -1.22 17.97
C ALA A 78 11.15 -0.74 19.25
N LYS A 79 10.08 0.05 19.12
CA LYS A 79 9.25 0.50 20.26
C LYS A 79 8.25 -0.58 20.72
N VAL A 80 7.74 -1.37 19.77
CA VAL A 80 6.75 -2.42 20.03
C VAL A 80 7.42 -3.66 20.65
N ARG A 81 8.65 -3.97 20.24
CA ARG A 81 9.37 -5.18 20.66
C ARG A 81 10.86 -4.91 20.81
N LYS A 82 11.33 -4.83 22.05
CA LYS A 82 12.73 -4.47 22.36
C LYS A 82 13.76 -5.53 21.98
N ASP A 83 13.38 -6.82 21.85
CA ASP A 83 14.32 -7.94 21.75
C ASP A 83 14.30 -8.68 20.40
N SER A 84 13.70 -8.09 19.37
CA SER A 84 13.47 -8.82 18.13
C SER A 84 14.54 -8.55 17.06
N LYS A 85 15.23 -9.62 16.65
CA LYS A 85 16.01 -9.68 15.42
C LYS A 85 15.10 -9.81 14.16
N ASN A 86 13.79 -10.01 14.33
CA ASN A 86 12.85 -10.25 13.25
C ASN A 86 12.08 -8.97 12.96
N LYS A 87 11.96 -8.63 11.66
CA LYS A 87 11.08 -7.55 11.22
C LYS A 87 9.62 -7.89 11.54
N LEU A 88 8.87 -6.89 11.98
CA LEU A 88 7.43 -7.01 12.25
C LEU A 88 6.57 -6.71 11.03
N TYR A 89 7.15 -6.65 9.86
CA TYR A 89 6.46 -6.49 8.58
C TYR A 89 7.17 -7.26 7.46
N ARG A 90 6.43 -7.53 6.38
CA ARG A 90 6.93 -8.17 5.16
C ARG A 90 6.24 -7.57 3.95
N GLU A 91 7.03 -7.14 2.98
CA GLU A 91 6.60 -6.80 1.63
C GLU A 91 6.09 -8.07 0.91
N ILE A 92 4.94 -7.97 0.25
CA ILE A 92 4.35 -9.04 -0.56
C ILE A 92 4.37 -8.61 -2.04
N ILE A 93 3.84 -7.43 -2.35
CA ILE A 93 3.81 -6.83 -3.69
C ILE A 93 4.19 -5.36 -3.55
N VAL A 94 5.10 -4.89 -4.39
CA VAL A 94 5.34 -3.47 -4.68
C VAL A 94 5.59 -3.36 -6.17
N ALA A 95 4.53 -3.04 -6.91
CA ALA A 95 4.53 -3.07 -8.37
C ALA A 95 3.70 -1.89 -8.92
N GLY A 96 4.40 -0.89 -9.49
CA GLY A 96 3.74 0.33 -9.94
C GLY A 96 3.10 1.07 -8.76
N ASP A 97 1.81 1.32 -8.85
CA ASP A 97 0.98 1.95 -7.83
C ASP A 97 0.27 0.95 -6.89
N ASP A 98 0.51 -0.35 -7.06
CA ASP A 98 -0.05 -1.43 -6.25
C ASP A 98 0.96 -1.88 -5.19
N ILE A 99 0.60 -1.75 -3.93
CA ILE A 99 1.42 -2.12 -2.79
C ILE A 99 0.61 -3.00 -1.85
N THR A 100 1.17 -4.17 -1.53
CA THR A 100 0.62 -5.08 -0.52
C THR A 100 1.72 -5.52 0.43
N PHE A 101 1.47 -5.38 1.72
CA PHE A 101 2.36 -5.87 2.76
C PHE A 101 1.59 -6.43 3.95
N VAL A 102 2.26 -7.28 4.71
CA VAL A 102 1.76 -7.80 5.99
C VAL A 102 2.59 -7.21 7.10
N CYS A 103 1.97 -6.86 8.21
CA CYS A 103 2.68 -6.37 9.38
C CYS A 103 1.99 -6.81 10.68
N ASN A 104 2.68 -6.62 11.80
CA ASN A 104 2.05 -6.69 13.12
C ASN A 104 0.88 -5.69 13.18
N ALA A 105 -0.23 -6.08 13.78
CA ALA A 105 -1.44 -5.28 13.85
C ALA A 105 -1.21 -3.83 14.37
N LYS A 106 -0.25 -3.65 15.27
CA LYS A 106 0.07 -2.34 15.86
C LYS A 106 0.73 -1.36 14.87
N LEU A 107 1.32 -1.88 13.78
CA LEU A 107 2.00 -1.07 12.76
C LEU A 107 1.07 -0.65 11.61
N ALA A 108 -0.05 -1.33 11.40
CA ALA A 108 -0.86 -1.19 10.19
C ALA A 108 -1.36 0.25 9.95
N ILE A 109 -2.07 0.83 10.91
CA ILE A 109 -2.62 2.19 10.75
C ILE A 109 -1.50 3.23 10.62
N PRO A 110 -0.47 3.26 11.49
CA PRO A 110 0.64 4.21 11.33
C PRO A 110 1.35 4.09 9.97
N ALA A 111 1.60 2.87 9.49
CA ALA A 111 2.27 2.64 8.22
C ALA A 111 1.44 3.14 7.03
N VAL A 112 0.16 2.73 6.94
CA VAL A 112 -0.71 3.18 5.85
C VAL A 112 -0.91 4.69 5.89
N LYS A 113 -1.08 5.28 7.08
CA LYS A 113 -1.17 6.73 7.24
C LYS A 113 0.08 7.43 6.71
N TYR A 114 1.28 6.96 7.13
CA TYR A 114 2.55 7.50 6.64
C TYR A 114 2.60 7.50 5.11
N PHE A 115 2.28 6.35 4.48
CA PHE A 115 2.31 6.24 3.03
C PHE A 115 1.37 7.23 2.34
N LEU A 116 0.10 7.30 2.80
CA LEU A 116 -0.91 8.16 2.18
C LEU A 116 -0.59 9.66 2.33
N GLU A 117 0.06 10.07 3.42
CA GLU A 117 0.51 11.45 3.62
C GLU A 117 1.67 11.77 2.67
N HIS A 118 2.70 10.92 2.59
CA HIS A 118 3.90 11.21 1.82
C HIS A 118 3.71 11.02 0.31
N ILE A 119 2.81 10.16 -0.15
CA ILE A 119 2.50 10.06 -1.58
C ILE A 119 1.80 11.32 -2.10
N GLY A 120 1.04 12.01 -1.26
CA GLY A 120 0.40 13.27 -1.58
C GLY A 120 1.36 14.45 -1.72
N ASP A 121 2.55 14.35 -1.12
CA ASP A 121 3.63 15.34 -1.25
C ASP A 121 4.40 15.18 -2.57
N GLU A 122 4.21 14.07 -3.27
CA GLU A 122 4.92 13.71 -4.49
C GLU A 122 4.05 13.90 -5.73
N LYS A 123 4.33 14.93 -6.53
CA LYS A 123 3.83 15.12 -7.91
C LYS A 123 2.31 15.02 -8.10
N ASP A 124 1.53 15.44 -7.14
CA ASP A 124 0.06 15.39 -7.16
C ASP A 124 -0.51 13.94 -7.23
N TYR A 125 0.27 12.95 -6.81
CA TYR A 125 -0.25 11.59 -6.68
C TYR A 125 -1.11 11.47 -5.43
N SER A 126 -2.08 10.58 -5.49
CA SER A 126 -2.86 10.17 -4.33
C SER A 126 -3.10 8.67 -4.37
N ALA A 127 -3.35 8.08 -3.22
CA ALA A 127 -3.64 6.67 -3.10
C ALA A 127 -4.78 6.43 -2.10
N CYS A 128 -5.34 5.25 -2.13
CA CYS A 128 -6.24 4.75 -1.10
C CYS A 128 -5.65 3.49 -0.47
N GLY A 129 -5.95 3.26 0.80
CA GLY A 129 -5.51 2.06 1.51
C GLY A 129 -6.67 1.30 2.12
N GLY A 130 -6.53 -0.02 2.18
CA GLY A 130 -7.39 -0.94 2.89
C GLY A 130 -6.57 -1.77 3.86
N ILE A 131 -7.10 -2.01 5.05
CA ILE A 131 -6.46 -2.80 6.10
C ILE A 131 -7.43 -3.87 6.55
N ALA A 132 -6.96 -5.12 6.60
CA ALA A 132 -7.67 -6.23 7.20
C ALA A 132 -6.84 -6.84 8.34
N TYR A 133 -7.40 -6.87 9.53
CA TYR A 133 -6.80 -7.54 10.68
C TYR A 133 -7.17 -9.01 10.69
N PHE A 134 -6.21 -9.87 10.98
CA PHE A 134 -6.43 -11.31 11.01
C PHE A 134 -5.51 -11.99 12.02
N ASN A 135 -5.91 -13.14 12.52
CA ASN A 135 -5.08 -13.99 13.36
C ASN A 135 -4.01 -14.68 12.51
N SER A 136 -2.81 -14.89 13.03
CA SER A 136 -1.67 -15.47 12.30
C SER A 136 -1.96 -16.83 11.63
N HIS A 137 -2.97 -17.57 12.12
CA HIS A 137 -3.42 -18.86 11.55
C HIS A 137 -4.60 -18.74 10.58
N PHE A 138 -5.12 -17.54 10.35
CA PHE A 138 -6.19 -17.30 9.38
C PHE A 138 -5.64 -17.29 7.95
N PRO A 139 -6.37 -17.78 6.93
CA PRO A 139 -5.89 -17.79 5.55
C PRO A 139 -5.57 -16.38 5.04
N PHE A 140 -4.35 -16.19 4.59
CA PHE A 140 -3.89 -14.89 4.05
C PHE A 140 -4.73 -14.41 2.86
N SER A 141 -5.12 -15.32 1.95
CA SER A 141 -5.94 -14.99 0.78
C SER A 141 -7.26 -14.31 1.15
N ASP A 142 -7.91 -14.75 2.21
CA ASP A 142 -9.20 -14.23 2.63
C ASP A 142 -9.02 -12.85 3.29
N ALA A 143 -7.98 -12.69 4.11
CA ALA A 143 -7.61 -11.39 4.68
C ALA A 143 -7.23 -10.38 3.59
N TYR A 144 -6.50 -10.80 2.57
CA TYR A 144 -6.15 -9.96 1.42
C TYR A 144 -7.39 -9.46 0.67
N GLN A 145 -8.35 -10.34 0.37
CA GLN A 145 -9.61 -9.95 -0.28
C GLN A 145 -10.37 -8.87 0.50
N VAL A 146 -10.37 -8.98 1.84
CA VAL A 146 -11.00 -7.95 2.69
C VAL A 146 -10.26 -6.62 2.60
N ALA A 147 -8.92 -6.62 2.63
CA ALA A 147 -8.12 -5.40 2.50
C ALA A 147 -8.33 -4.74 1.14
N GLU A 148 -8.34 -5.51 0.04
CA GLU A 148 -8.63 -5.05 -1.31
C GLU A 148 -10.04 -4.44 -1.41
N ALA A 149 -11.04 -5.09 -0.85
CA ALA A 149 -12.41 -4.59 -0.81
C ALA A 149 -12.50 -3.25 -0.03
N CYS A 150 -11.80 -3.14 1.10
CA CYS A 150 -11.73 -1.89 1.87
C CYS A 150 -11.07 -0.76 1.05
N CYS A 151 -9.97 -1.03 0.37
CA CYS A 151 -9.31 -0.07 -0.52
C CYS A 151 -10.24 0.39 -1.67
N SER A 152 -10.92 -0.56 -2.32
CA SER A 152 -11.91 -0.26 -3.36
C SER A 152 -13.06 0.61 -2.86
N MET A 153 -13.54 0.39 -1.63
CA MET A 153 -14.57 1.25 -1.01
C MET A 153 -14.04 2.65 -0.73
N ALA A 154 -12.80 2.79 -0.26
CA ALA A 154 -12.14 4.07 -0.05
C ALA A 154 -12.03 4.85 -1.37
N LYS A 155 -11.61 4.21 -2.47
CA LYS A 155 -11.55 4.81 -3.81
C LYS A 155 -12.91 5.31 -4.30
N LYS A 156 -13.98 4.54 -4.09
CA LYS A 156 -15.35 4.98 -4.47
C LYS A 156 -15.78 6.22 -3.69
N ARG A 157 -15.45 6.29 -2.40
CA ARG A 157 -15.74 7.46 -1.55
C ARG A 157 -14.96 8.71 -1.98
N ALA A 158 -13.67 8.57 -2.27
CA ALA A 158 -12.83 9.65 -2.76
C ALA A 158 -13.38 10.24 -4.06
N LYS A 159 -13.68 9.41 -5.07
CA LYS A 159 -14.29 9.84 -6.35
C LYS A 159 -15.63 10.54 -6.17
N ASN A 160 -16.47 10.09 -5.24
CA ASN A 160 -17.77 10.73 -4.99
C ASN A 160 -17.60 12.10 -4.32
N LYS A 161 -16.60 12.28 -3.48
CA LYS A 161 -16.26 13.56 -2.84
C LYS A 161 -15.77 14.58 -3.87
N GLU A 162 -14.87 14.18 -4.76
CA GLU A 162 -14.38 15.02 -5.86
C GLU A 162 -15.52 15.49 -6.80
N ARG A 163 -16.48 14.61 -7.12
CA ARG A 163 -17.64 14.95 -7.95
C ARG A 163 -18.56 15.94 -7.27
N ARG A 164 -18.75 15.87 -5.95
CA ARG A 164 -19.59 16.83 -5.20
C ARG A 164 -18.92 18.19 -5.13
N GLY A 165 -17.62 18.26 -4.82
CA GLY A 165 -16.89 19.53 -4.78
C GLY A 165 -16.72 20.25 -6.13
N LYS A 166 -16.98 19.57 -7.27
CA LYS A 166 -17.01 20.20 -8.62
C LYS A 166 -18.38 20.76 -8.99
N ASN A 167 -19.43 20.47 -8.20
CA ASN A 167 -20.80 20.91 -8.44
C ASN A 167 -21.27 22.00 -7.44
N GLU A 168 -20.39 22.43 -6.54
CA GLU A 168 -20.54 23.61 -5.67
C GLU A 168 -19.69 24.77 -6.23
#